data_69a28ff9c2b8e87aeeb24f5d310ec103
#
_entry.id   69a28ff9c2b8e87aeeb24f5d310ec103
#
_cell.length_a   1.000
_cell.length_b   1.000
_cell.length_c   1.000
_cell.angle_alpha   90.00
_cell.angle_beta   90.00
_cell.angle_gamma   90.00
#
_symmetry.space_group_name_H-M   'P 1'
#
loop_
_entity.id
_entity.type
_entity.pdbx_description
1 polymer ?
#
loop_
_entity_poly.entity_id
_entity_poly.type
_entity_poly.pdbx_seq_one_letter_code
_entity_poly.pdbx_strand_id
1 'polypeptide(L)'
;VHKGRTNSILLPILAVLLAYLLYRYLRPRLRGLRLDRLPFRPYLGPIADRLGVGGPHGHGGYGGADALVRFPGGEGLSVAAILEAPGEVVAKSSHSTLYRAAMRSGETAVLLRFVRPACAVGADEAAAAARRIGAVSHPNLVPLRAVYVGPRGEKLLVHPFYAAGSLHRFLQEGIADSQRWSLICKLSVCIAKGLDHLHTGMEKPIVHGNLKTSNILLDASFECRISDYGLYLLLNTGGAHEMLEASAAQGYKAPELVKMRDATRESDVYSLGVVLLEMLAQKEPAGGDDRAPSSRDIFLPASFKNLVLERKISDAFNSDLVRQSRKSGNERKLNAFFELATACCSPSPSLRPNTKEILRRLEEIAK
;
A
#
# COMPACT_ATOMS: atom_id res chain seq x y z
N VAL A 1 47.12 28.54 34.77
CA VAL A 1 46.66 28.63 33.36
C VAL A 1 45.86 27.36 33.01
N HIS A 2 44.60 27.21 33.46
CA HIS A 2 43.73 26.07 33.05
C HIS A 2 42.24 26.41 33.12
N LYS A 3 41.81 27.56 32.57
CA LYS A 3 40.38 27.94 32.59
C LYS A 3 39.73 28.13 31.19
N GLY A 4 40.42 27.84 30.09
CA GLY A 4 39.96 28.16 28.72
C GLY A 4 39.46 27.01 27.85
N ARG A 5 39.64 25.72 28.24
CA ARG A 5 39.31 24.57 27.35
C ARG A 5 37.96 23.87 27.58
N THR A 6 37.33 24.08 28.72
CA THR A 6 36.04 23.45 29.04
C THR A 6 34.85 24.11 28.36
N ASN A 7 34.92 25.43 28.06
CA ASN A 7 33.82 26.14 27.40
C ASN A 7 33.69 25.85 25.90
N SER A 8 34.75 25.35 25.23
CA SER A 8 34.74 25.07 23.78
C SER A 8 33.94 23.81 23.40
N ILE A 9 33.77 22.87 24.32
CA ILE A 9 33.07 21.61 24.09
C ILE A 9 31.62 21.67 24.59
N LEU A 10 31.38 22.42 25.65
CA LEU A 10 30.05 22.58 26.25
C LEU A 10 29.07 23.33 25.32
N LEU A 11 29.53 24.32 24.58
CA LEU A 11 28.69 25.14 23.70
C LEU A 11 28.06 24.34 22.54
N PRO A 12 28.83 23.51 21.77
CA PRO A 12 28.23 22.68 20.72
C PRO A 12 27.32 21.58 21.26
N ILE A 13 27.65 21.01 22.44
CA ILE A 13 26.77 19.99 23.08
C ILE A 13 25.44 20.65 23.50
N LEU A 14 25.47 21.82 24.07
CA LEU A 14 24.28 22.58 24.45
C LEU A 14 23.44 22.97 23.22
N ALA A 15 24.09 23.37 22.13
CA ALA A 15 23.42 23.67 20.86
C ALA A 15 22.71 22.44 20.24
N VAL A 16 23.35 21.29 20.26
CA VAL A 16 22.74 20.02 19.80
C VAL A 16 21.57 19.61 20.69
N LEU A 17 21.71 19.77 22.00
CA LEU A 17 20.63 19.47 22.97
C LEU A 17 19.44 20.42 22.80
N LEU A 18 19.69 21.70 22.59
CA LEU A 18 18.66 22.71 22.30
C LEU A 18 17.97 22.45 20.96
N ALA A 19 18.72 22.09 19.92
CA ALA A 19 18.18 21.71 18.61
C ALA A 19 17.32 20.44 18.71
N TYR A 20 17.76 19.45 19.50
CA TYR A 20 17.00 18.23 19.76
C TYR A 20 15.70 18.50 20.54
N LEU A 21 15.77 19.33 21.59
CA LEU A 21 14.59 19.73 22.39
C LEU A 21 13.62 20.55 21.55
N LEU A 22 14.13 21.46 20.72
CA LEU A 22 13.33 22.24 19.77
C LEU A 22 12.67 21.35 18.72
N TYR A 23 13.41 20.39 18.15
CA TYR A 23 12.88 19.39 17.25
C TYR A 23 11.78 18.54 17.91
N ARG A 24 12.00 18.09 19.15
CA ARG A 24 11.03 17.28 19.90
C ARG A 24 9.78 18.08 20.28
N TYR A 25 9.92 19.37 20.54
CA TYR A 25 8.80 20.30 20.82
C TYR A 25 8.02 20.68 19.57
N LEU A 26 8.71 20.90 18.44
CA LEU A 26 8.09 21.29 17.17
C LEU A 26 7.50 20.09 16.42
N ARG A 27 8.07 18.90 16.59
CA ARG A 27 7.62 17.68 15.93
C ARG A 27 6.11 17.38 16.08
N PRO A 28 5.48 17.47 17.28
CA PRO A 28 4.03 17.30 17.40
C PRO A 28 3.21 18.46 16.83
N ARG A 29 3.75 19.68 16.85
CA ARG A 29 3.10 20.87 16.25
C ARG A 29 3.20 20.88 14.72
N LEU A 30 4.31 20.43 14.16
CA LEU A 30 4.50 20.25 12.72
C LEU A 30 3.69 19.06 12.17
N ARG A 31 3.40 18.03 13.00
CA ARG A 31 2.48 16.95 12.65
C ARG A 31 1.02 17.38 12.49
N GLY A 32 0.63 18.48 13.15
CA GLY A 32 -0.70 19.09 12.98
C GLY A 32 -0.84 20.02 11.77
N LEU A 33 0.27 20.43 11.18
CA LEU A 33 0.28 21.12 9.89
C LEU A 33 0.12 20.05 8.81
N ARG A 34 -1.12 19.87 8.33
CA ARG A 34 -1.41 19.02 7.17
C ARG A 34 -0.51 19.45 6.02
N LEU A 35 0.52 18.67 5.73
CA LEU A 35 1.37 18.84 4.55
C LEU A 35 0.54 18.82 3.24
N ASP A 36 -0.68 18.30 3.30
CA ASP A 36 -1.63 18.23 2.19
C ASP A 36 -2.17 19.61 1.75
N ARG A 37 -1.91 20.68 2.55
CA ARG A 37 -2.28 22.08 2.22
C ARG A 37 -1.10 22.93 1.75
N LEU A 38 0.09 22.38 1.58
CA LEU A 38 1.12 23.09 0.86
C LEU A 38 0.62 23.31 -0.58
N PRO A 39 0.55 24.55 -1.05
CA PRO A 39 0.12 24.82 -2.41
C PRO A 39 1.01 23.96 -3.33
N PHE A 40 0.36 23.22 -4.22
CA PHE A 40 1.00 22.47 -5.31
C PHE A 40 2.13 23.34 -5.86
N ARG A 41 3.39 22.92 -5.65
CA ARG A 41 4.53 23.64 -6.24
C ARG A 41 4.44 23.44 -7.76
N PRO A 42 4.12 24.50 -8.54
CA PRO A 42 3.81 24.37 -9.96
C PRO A 42 5.05 24.12 -10.84
N TYR A 43 6.15 23.60 -10.29
CA TYR A 43 7.39 23.44 -11.05
C TYR A 43 7.89 22.01 -11.05
N LEU A 44 7.18 21.19 -11.78
CA LEU A 44 7.70 19.91 -12.22
C LEU A 44 7.42 19.83 -13.72
N GLY A 45 8.49 19.72 -14.51
CA GLY A 45 8.40 19.59 -15.95
C GLY A 45 7.50 18.42 -16.38
N PRO A 46 7.15 18.34 -17.66
CA PRO A 46 6.30 17.28 -18.17
C PRO A 46 6.78 15.90 -17.74
N ILE A 47 5.88 15.01 -17.45
CA ILE A 47 6.21 13.60 -17.11
C ILE A 47 7.02 12.96 -18.24
N ALA A 48 6.77 13.37 -19.50
CA ALA A 48 7.54 12.94 -20.67
C ALA A 48 9.04 13.14 -20.51
N ASP A 49 9.48 14.29 -20.00
CA ASP A 49 10.89 14.62 -19.82
C ASP A 49 11.55 13.71 -18.78
N ARG A 50 10.81 13.31 -17.75
CA ARG A 50 11.28 12.41 -16.69
C ARG A 50 11.34 10.95 -17.12
N LEU A 51 10.48 10.57 -18.06
CA LEU A 51 10.42 9.23 -18.62
C LEU A 51 11.40 9.04 -19.78
N GLY A 52 12.06 10.14 -20.24
CA GLY A 52 12.94 10.09 -21.42
C GLY A 52 12.16 9.83 -22.71
N VAL A 53 10.87 10.14 -22.75
CA VAL A 53 9.97 9.87 -23.89
C VAL A 53 9.98 11.02 -24.93
N GLY A 54 10.59 12.15 -24.59
CA GLY A 54 10.74 13.32 -25.47
C GLY A 54 12.22 13.63 -25.71
N GLY A 55 12.77 13.30 -26.88
CA GLY A 55 14.05 13.85 -27.35
C GLY A 55 13.81 15.16 -28.11
N PRO A 56 14.80 16.11 -28.15
CA PRO A 56 14.66 17.44 -28.75
C PRO A 56 14.51 17.46 -30.27
N HIS A 57 14.50 16.34 -30.95
CA HIS A 57 14.34 16.19 -32.39
C HIS A 57 13.39 15.06 -32.76
N GLY A 58 12.10 15.33 -32.76
CA GLY A 58 11.09 14.40 -33.24
C GLY A 58 9.70 15.00 -33.23
N HIS A 59 9.33 15.77 -34.25
CA HIS A 59 7.96 15.88 -34.68
C HIS A 59 7.46 14.56 -35.30
N GLY A 60 7.78 13.44 -34.62
CA GLY A 60 7.19 12.14 -34.85
C GLY A 60 5.97 12.03 -33.97
N GLY A 61 4.76 12.05 -34.54
CA GLY A 61 3.50 11.95 -33.83
C GLY A 61 3.57 10.84 -32.80
N TYR A 62 3.22 11.13 -31.55
CA TYR A 62 2.99 10.16 -30.51
C TYR A 62 2.10 9.07 -31.09
N GLY A 63 2.64 7.84 -31.18
CA GLY A 63 2.04 6.71 -31.89
C GLY A 63 0.52 6.67 -31.74
N GLY A 64 -0.14 6.31 -32.83
CA GLY A 64 -1.55 6.54 -33.08
C GLY A 64 -2.50 6.30 -31.93
N ALA A 65 -3.72 6.73 -32.07
CA ALA A 65 -4.83 6.67 -31.10
C ALA A 65 -5.04 5.28 -30.42
N ASP A 66 -4.40 4.25 -30.94
CA ASP A 66 -4.49 2.85 -30.50
C ASP A 66 -3.63 2.47 -29.26
N ALA A 67 -2.71 3.34 -28.86
CA ALA A 67 -1.79 3.04 -27.72
C ALA A 67 -2.42 3.27 -26.33
N LEU A 68 -3.54 4.00 -26.23
CA LEU A 68 -4.24 4.30 -24.98
C LEU A 68 -5.55 3.53 -24.90
N VAL A 69 -5.59 2.54 -24.01
CA VAL A 69 -6.82 1.83 -23.65
C VAL A 69 -7.47 2.57 -22.48
N ARG A 70 -8.75 2.99 -22.67
CA ARG A 70 -9.53 3.72 -21.66
C ARG A 70 -10.56 2.81 -21.02
N PHE A 71 -10.84 3.07 -19.73
CA PHE A 71 -11.84 2.40 -18.92
C PHE A 71 -12.82 3.43 -18.32
N PRO A 72 -13.92 3.04 -17.69
CA PRO A 72 -14.89 3.95 -17.12
C PRO A 72 -14.26 5.03 -16.23
N GLY A 73 -14.57 6.30 -16.53
CA GLY A 73 -14.01 7.48 -15.89
C GLY A 73 -12.65 7.91 -16.44
N GLY A 74 -12.20 7.35 -17.56
CA GLY A 74 -11.00 7.74 -18.29
C GLY A 74 -11.30 8.35 -19.67
N GLU A 75 -12.54 8.68 -19.98
CA GLU A 75 -13.01 9.12 -21.30
C GLU A 75 -12.30 10.39 -21.78
N GLY A 76 -12.03 11.33 -20.86
CA GLY A 76 -11.33 12.59 -21.16
C GLY A 76 -9.80 12.50 -21.23
N LEU A 77 -9.22 11.32 -21.01
CA LEU A 77 -7.77 11.16 -21.03
C LEU A 77 -7.23 11.03 -22.45
N SER A 78 -6.10 11.68 -22.72
CA SER A 78 -5.31 11.51 -23.96
C SER A 78 -3.85 11.27 -23.62
N VAL A 79 -3.11 10.63 -24.54
CA VAL A 79 -1.67 10.38 -24.34
C VAL A 79 -0.93 11.71 -24.12
N ALA A 80 -1.22 12.73 -24.94
CA ALA A 80 -0.62 14.04 -24.81
C ALA A 80 -0.92 14.67 -23.44
N ALA A 81 -2.19 14.67 -23.00
CA ALA A 81 -2.58 15.22 -21.71
C ALA A 81 -1.88 14.51 -20.53
N ILE A 82 -1.69 13.18 -20.62
CA ILE A 82 -1.00 12.39 -19.58
C ILE A 82 0.50 12.70 -19.56
N LEU A 83 1.15 12.71 -20.72
CA LEU A 83 2.60 12.91 -20.81
C LEU A 83 3.02 14.36 -20.54
N GLU A 84 2.19 15.33 -20.90
CA GLU A 84 2.41 16.76 -20.65
C GLU A 84 1.98 17.20 -19.25
N ALA A 85 1.26 16.37 -18.51
CA ALA A 85 0.79 16.73 -17.19
C ALA A 85 1.97 17.03 -16.24
N PRO A 86 1.93 18.14 -15.49
CA PRO A 86 2.90 18.39 -14.45
C PRO A 86 2.70 17.36 -13.32
N GLY A 87 3.78 16.71 -12.91
CA GLY A 87 3.69 15.64 -11.94
C GLY A 87 4.87 15.59 -10.97
N GLU A 88 4.64 15.12 -9.77
CA GLU A 88 5.65 14.87 -8.74
C GLU A 88 5.78 13.38 -8.45
N VAL A 89 6.98 12.93 -8.12
CA VAL A 89 7.22 11.55 -7.70
C VAL A 89 6.65 11.34 -6.31
N VAL A 90 5.72 10.40 -6.17
CA VAL A 90 5.11 10.01 -4.89
C VAL A 90 5.86 8.83 -4.27
N ALA A 91 6.21 7.84 -5.09
CA ALA A 91 6.92 6.66 -4.64
C ALA A 91 7.74 6.01 -5.77
N LYS A 92 8.79 5.27 -5.38
CA LYS A 92 9.62 4.47 -6.28
C LYS A 92 9.77 3.06 -5.72
N SER A 93 9.69 2.07 -6.59
CA SER A 93 10.06 0.68 -6.31
C SER A 93 11.05 0.16 -7.35
N SER A 94 11.51 -1.07 -7.19
CA SER A 94 12.38 -1.73 -8.19
C SER A 94 11.74 -1.84 -9.57
N HIS A 95 10.42 -2.09 -9.63
CA HIS A 95 9.67 -2.35 -10.86
C HIS A 95 8.87 -1.15 -11.39
N SER A 96 8.60 -0.12 -10.58
CA SER A 96 7.76 1.02 -11.01
C SER A 96 8.07 2.33 -10.29
N THR A 97 7.62 3.43 -10.89
CA THR A 97 7.61 4.75 -10.27
C THR A 97 6.20 5.32 -10.31
N LEU A 98 5.74 5.88 -9.20
CA LEU A 98 4.44 6.53 -9.07
C LEU A 98 4.61 8.03 -9.12
N TYR A 99 3.74 8.67 -9.90
CA TYR A 99 3.64 10.12 -10.01
C TYR A 99 2.23 10.57 -9.64
N ARG A 100 2.13 11.62 -8.85
CA ARG A 100 0.90 12.40 -8.74
C ARG A 100 0.94 13.45 -9.85
N ALA A 101 -0.06 13.48 -10.70
CA ALA A 101 -0.15 14.43 -11.81
C ALA A 101 -1.43 15.25 -11.72
N ALA A 102 -1.32 16.54 -12.06
CA ALA A 102 -2.46 17.44 -12.20
C ALA A 102 -2.88 17.50 -13.66
N MET A 103 -4.10 17.03 -13.96
CA MET A 103 -4.65 17.12 -15.32
C MET A 103 -5.11 18.56 -15.62
N ARG A 104 -4.92 19.02 -16.87
CA ARG A 104 -5.29 20.39 -17.29
C ARG A 104 -6.78 20.70 -17.17
N SER A 105 -7.65 19.71 -17.14
CA SER A 105 -9.09 19.87 -16.89
C SER A 105 -9.45 20.38 -15.50
N GLY A 106 -8.45 20.64 -14.64
CA GLY A 106 -8.59 21.47 -13.42
C GLY A 106 -9.18 20.78 -12.20
N GLU A 107 -9.73 19.59 -12.28
CA GLU A 107 -10.54 19.07 -11.17
C GLU A 107 -9.98 17.88 -10.40
N THR A 108 -9.16 17.03 -10.98
CA THR A 108 -8.70 15.84 -10.24
C THR A 108 -7.24 15.50 -10.50
N ALA A 109 -6.49 15.39 -9.41
CA ALA A 109 -5.18 14.77 -9.48
C ALA A 109 -5.34 13.27 -9.82
N VAL A 110 -4.47 12.76 -10.69
CA VAL A 110 -4.39 11.33 -11.01
C VAL A 110 -3.09 10.74 -10.47
N LEU A 111 -3.12 9.46 -10.20
CA LEU A 111 -1.93 8.68 -9.89
C LEU A 111 -1.50 7.94 -11.16
N LEU A 112 -0.30 8.24 -11.61
CA LEU A 112 0.32 7.62 -12.77
C LEU A 112 1.36 6.61 -12.28
N ARG A 113 1.21 5.34 -12.67
CA ARG A 113 2.21 4.31 -12.42
C ARG A 113 2.96 3.99 -13.71
N PHE A 114 4.22 4.32 -13.73
CA PHE A 114 5.13 3.93 -14.79
C PHE A 114 5.83 2.61 -14.41
N VAL A 115 5.54 1.54 -15.15
CA VAL A 115 6.24 0.26 -15.01
C VAL A 115 7.50 0.30 -15.84
N ARG A 116 8.64 -0.05 -15.24
CA ARG A 116 9.93 -0.04 -15.94
C ARG A 116 9.93 -1.06 -17.08
N PRO A 117 10.35 -0.68 -18.30
CA PRO A 117 10.34 -1.59 -19.45
C PRO A 117 11.06 -2.91 -19.21
N ALA A 118 12.19 -2.89 -18.49
CA ALA A 118 12.95 -4.08 -18.12
C ALA A 118 12.19 -5.07 -17.23
N CYS A 119 11.18 -4.60 -16.49
CA CYS A 119 10.35 -5.40 -15.58
C CYS A 119 8.99 -5.76 -16.17
N ALA A 120 8.65 -5.24 -17.37
CA ALA A 120 7.32 -5.37 -17.96
C ALA A 120 7.23 -6.56 -18.92
N VAL A 121 6.00 -7.11 -19.05
CA VAL A 121 5.66 -8.11 -20.09
C VAL A 121 5.60 -7.46 -21.49
N GLY A 122 5.47 -8.27 -22.54
CA GLY A 122 5.29 -7.80 -23.92
C GLY A 122 4.03 -6.93 -24.12
N ALA A 123 3.91 -6.27 -25.26
CA ALA A 123 2.80 -5.33 -25.53
C ALA A 123 1.44 -6.03 -25.55
N ASP A 124 1.32 -7.15 -26.24
CA ASP A 124 0.05 -7.90 -26.40
C ASP A 124 -0.42 -8.46 -25.07
N GLU A 125 0.51 -9.04 -24.29
CA GLU A 125 0.25 -9.57 -22.96
C GLU A 125 -0.17 -8.45 -22.00
N ALA A 126 0.50 -7.29 -22.05
CA ALA A 126 0.15 -6.11 -21.29
C ALA A 126 -1.25 -5.58 -21.66
N ALA A 127 -1.61 -5.56 -22.94
CA ALA A 127 -2.93 -5.14 -23.38
C ALA A 127 -4.03 -6.11 -22.91
N ALA A 128 -3.77 -7.42 -22.89
CA ALA A 128 -4.68 -8.42 -22.33
C ALA A 128 -4.84 -8.26 -20.83
N ALA A 129 -3.73 -8.09 -20.09
CA ALA A 129 -3.73 -7.84 -18.66
C ALA A 129 -4.47 -6.53 -18.31
N ALA A 130 -4.24 -5.46 -19.07
CA ALA A 130 -4.90 -4.17 -18.88
C ALA A 130 -6.43 -4.28 -19.01
N ARG A 131 -6.93 -4.99 -20.04
CA ARG A 131 -8.38 -5.24 -20.20
C ARG A 131 -8.94 -6.00 -19.02
N ARG A 132 -8.23 -7.00 -18.52
CA ARG A 132 -8.66 -7.80 -17.36
C ARG A 132 -8.72 -6.96 -16.08
N ILE A 133 -7.69 -6.14 -15.82
CA ILE A 133 -7.65 -5.24 -14.65
C ILE A 133 -8.71 -4.13 -14.81
N GLY A 134 -8.85 -3.55 -16.00
CA GLY A 134 -9.79 -2.47 -16.28
C GLY A 134 -11.27 -2.88 -16.22
N ALA A 135 -11.56 -4.18 -16.36
CA ALA A 135 -12.92 -4.70 -16.18
C ALA A 135 -13.36 -4.79 -14.71
N VAL A 136 -12.42 -4.61 -13.77
CA VAL A 136 -12.73 -4.65 -12.33
C VAL A 136 -13.49 -3.40 -11.92
N SER A 137 -14.70 -3.60 -11.37
CA SER A 137 -15.54 -2.52 -10.84
C SER A 137 -16.10 -2.93 -9.48
N HIS A 138 -15.60 -2.31 -8.40
CA HIS A 138 -16.06 -2.57 -7.04
C HIS A 138 -15.76 -1.34 -6.14
N PRO A 139 -16.63 -0.95 -5.21
CA PRO A 139 -16.44 0.24 -4.37
C PRO A 139 -15.18 0.18 -3.51
N ASN A 140 -14.73 -1.02 -3.13
CA ASN A 140 -13.53 -1.20 -2.31
C ASN A 140 -12.26 -1.53 -3.11
N LEU A 141 -12.27 -1.27 -4.42
CA LEU A 141 -11.11 -1.42 -5.31
C LEU A 141 -10.82 -0.10 -6.02
N VAL A 142 -9.54 0.19 -6.23
CA VAL A 142 -9.12 1.37 -6.98
C VAL A 142 -9.35 1.11 -8.48
N PRO A 143 -10.21 1.87 -9.17
CA PRO A 143 -10.45 1.65 -10.58
C PRO A 143 -9.23 2.01 -11.43
N LEU A 144 -9.00 1.25 -12.49
CA LEU A 144 -8.07 1.63 -13.56
C LEU A 144 -8.82 2.53 -14.54
N ARG A 145 -8.29 3.73 -14.84
CA ARG A 145 -8.90 4.71 -15.74
C ARG A 145 -8.39 4.59 -17.17
N ALA A 146 -7.11 4.34 -17.32
CA ALA A 146 -6.49 4.10 -18.62
C ALA A 146 -5.17 3.35 -18.48
N VAL A 147 -4.73 2.71 -19.56
CA VAL A 147 -3.39 2.17 -19.73
C VAL A 147 -2.82 2.65 -21.05
N TYR A 148 -1.64 3.22 -21.00
CA TYR A 148 -0.82 3.50 -22.16
C TYR A 148 0.24 2.42 -22.31
N VAL A 149 0.36 1.85 -23.52
CA VAL A 149 1.43 0.92 -23.91
C VAL A 149 2.25 1.59 -24.98
N GLY A 150 3.44 2.03 -24.62
CA GLY A 150 4.34 2.75 -25.53
C GLY A 150 5.13 1.83 -26.46
N PRO A 151 5.67 2.37 -27.57
CA PRO A 151 6.36 1.60 -28.61
C PRO A 151 7.70 1.00 -28.15
N ARG A 152 8.30 1.54 -27.07
CA ARG A 152 9.55 1.02 -26.48
C ARG A 152 9.30 0.06 -25.32
N GLY A 153 8.05 -0.37 -25.13
CA GLY A 153 7.66 -1.24 -24.02
C GLY A 153 7.23 -0.52 -22.75
N GLU A 154 7.10 0.81 -22.77
CA GLU A 154 6.60 1.59 -21.64
C GLU A 154 5.16 1.19 -21.31
N LYS A 155 4.88 1.03 -20.03
CA LYS A 155 3.52 0.80 -19.52
C LYS A 155 3.21 1.89 -18.49
N LEU A 156 2.15 2.65 -18.75
CA LEU A 156 1.69 3.69 -17.86
C LEU A 156 0.23 3.45 -17.49
N LEU A 157 -0.02 3.22 -16.19
CA LEU A 157 -1.37 3.03 -15.67
C LEU A 157 -1.86 4.33 -15.03
N VAL A 158 -3.10 4.68 -15.29
CA VAL A 158 -3.75 5.88 -14.76
C VAL A 158 -4.84 5.48 -13.78
N HIS A 159 -4.71 5.96 -12.55
CA HIS A 159 -5.67 5.73 -11.47
C HIS A 159 -6.14 7.08 -10.89
N PRO A 160 -7.30 7.15 -10.22
CA PRO A 160 -7.64 8.31 -9.40
C PRO A 160 -6.64 8.44 -8.24
N PHE A 161 -6.37 9.69 -7.85
CA PHE A 161 -5.52 9.99 -6.69
C PHE A 161 -6.37 10.13 -5.42
N TYR A 162 -6.00 9.47 -4.34
CA TYR A 162 -6.66 9.52 -3.03
C TYR A 162 -5.82 10.33 -2.05
N ALA A 163 -6.26 11.55 -1.72
CA ALA A 163 -5.49 12.50 -0.92
C ALA A 163 -5.36 12.10 0.56
N ALA A 164 -6.30 11.29 1.09
CA ALA A 164 -6.21 10.79 2.46
C ALA A 164 -5.04 9.79 2.66
N GLY A 165 -4.46 9.30 1.55
CA GLY A 165 -3.29 8.44 1.59
C GLY A 165 -3.60 6.97 1.86
N SER A 166 -2.62 6.22 2.39
CA SER A 166 -2.74 4.80 2.63
C SER A 166 -3.09 4.47 4.08
N LEU A 167 -3.64 3.27 4.29
CA LEU A 167 -3.88 2.70 5.63
C LEU A 167 -2.58 2.66 6.45
N HIS A 168 -1.45 2.34 5.84
CA HIS A 168 -0.14 2.36 6.48
C HIS A 168 0.15 3.73 7.14
N ARG A 169 0.03 4.81 6.37
CA ARG A 169 0.21 6.18 6.88
C ARG A 169 -0.78 6.49 8.00
N PHE A 170 -2.04 6.11 7.81
CA PHE A 170 -3.10 6.32 8.78
C PHE A 170 -2.83 5.62 10.12
N LEU A 171 -2.33 4.38 10.10
CA LEU A 171 -1.95 3.65 11.30
C LEU A 171 -0.76 4.30 12.03
N GLN A 172 0.18 4.89 11.30
CA GLN A 172 1.31 5.62 11.88
C GLN A 172 0.92 6.96 12.52
N GLU A 173 -0.03 7.68 11.93
CA GLU A 173 -0.53 8.94 12.46
C GLU A 173 -1.37 8.77 13.75
N GLY A 174 -1.83 7.55 14.00
CA GLY A 174 -2.61 7.17 15.16
C GLY A 174 -4.11 7.44 15.00
N ILE A 175 -4.92 6.55 15.56
CA ILE A 175 -6.38 6.65 15.57
C ILE A 175 -6.82 7.13 16.95
N ALA A 176 -7.79 8.06 17.01
CA ALA A 176 -8.39 8.46 18.27
C ALA A 176 -9.01 7.24 18.99
N ASP A 177 -8.69 7.09 20.27
CA ASP A 177 -9.04 5.87 21.04
C ASP A 177 -10.53 5.54 21.00
N SER A 178 -11.40 6.55 21.10
CA SER A 178 -12.86 6.37 21.16
C SER A 178 -13.48 5.70 19.94
N GLN A 179 -12.87 5.83 18.77
CA GLN A 179 -13.40 5.31 17.49
C GLN A 179 -12.59 4.14 16.93
N ARG A 180 -11.51 3.78 17.56
CA ARG A 180 -10.50 2.84 17.06
C ARG A 180 -11.08 1.48 16.69
N TRP A 181 -11.81 0.83 17.61
CA TRP A 181 -12.38 -0.48 17.37
C TRP A 181 -13.40 -0.48 16.20
N SER A 182 -14.32 0.47 16.21
CA SER A 182 -15.31 0.61 15.14
C SER A 182 -14.66 0.80 13.78
N LEU A 183 -13.61 1.61 13.73
CA LEU A 183 -12.90 1.88 12.47
C LEU A 183 -12.08 0.66 11.99
N ILE A 184 -11.42 -0.08 12.91
CA ILE A 184 -10.75 -1.34 12.58
C ILE A 184 -11.76 -2.33 11.96
N CYS A 185 -12.91 -2.52 12.58
CA CYS A 185 -13.97 -3.39 12.06
C CYS A 185 -14.44 -2.93 10.67
N LYS A 186 -14.76 -1.65 10.51
CA LYS A 186 -15.20 -1.08 9.23
C LYS A 186 -14.18 -1.29 8.13
N LEU A 187 -12.92 -0.95 8.38
CA LEU A 187 -11.84 -1.09 7.39
C LEU A 187 -11.57 -2.55 7.06
N SER A 188 -11.60 -3.45 8.05
CA SER A 188 -11.39 -4.88 7.81
C SER A 188 -12.46 -5.51 6.93
N VAL A 189 -13.74 -5.19 7.16
CA VAL A 189 -14.85 -5.61 6.30
C VAL A 189 -14.69 -5.05 4.89
N CYS A 190 -14.31 -3.78 4.78
CA CYS A 190 -14.07 -3.08 3.53
C CYS A 190 -12.96 -3.76 2.69
N ILE A 191 -11.83 -4.11 3.32
CA ILE A 191 -10.71 -4.82 2.68
C ILE A 191 -11.16 -6.22 2.26
N ALA A 192 -11.84 -6.95 3.13
CA ALA A 192 -12.32 -8.30 2.83
C ALA A 192 -13.29 -8.32 1.65
N LYS A 193 -14.21 -7.34 1.53
CA LYS A 193 -15.12 -7.20 0.38
C LYS A 193 -14.38 -7.00 -0.93
N GLY A 194 -13.37 -6.13 -0.95
CA GLY A 194 -12.54 -5.90 -2.13
C GLY A 194 -11.78 -7.15 -2.54
N LEU A 195 -11.17 -7.85 -1.59
CA LEU A 195 -10.41 -9.07 -1.87
C LEU A 195 -11.32 -10.21 -2.29
N ASP A 196 -12.50 -10.38 -1.67
CA ASP A 196 -13.48 -11.41 -2.07
C ASP A 196 -13.96 -11.19 -3.51
N HIS A 197 -14.22 -9.93 -3.90
CA HIS A 197 -14.58 -9.62 -5.28
C HIS A 197 -13.48 -10.01 -6.28
N LEU A 198 -12.21 -9.78 -5.98
CA LEU A 198 -11.09 -10.21 -6.83
C LEU A 198 -11.01 -11.72 -6.96
N HIS A 199 -11.27 -12.47 -5.89
CA HIS A 199 -11.12 -13.92 -5.84
C HIS A 199 -12.33 -14.69 -6.36
N THR A 200 -13.54 -14.15 -6.20
CA THR A 200 -14.79 -14.88 -6.45
C THR A 200 -15.82 -14.13 -7.27
N GLY A 201 -15.75 -12.80 -7.33
CA GLY A 201 -16.73 -11.95 -8.00
C GLY A 201 -16.50 -11.78 -9.50
N MET A 202 -15.43 -12.35 -10.06
CA MET A 202 -15.04 -12.17 -11.46
C MET A 202 -15.03 -13.53 -12.19
N GLU A 203 -15.33 -13.50 -13.51
CA GLU A 203 -15.23 -14.69 -14.37
C GLU A 203 -13.81 -15.30 -14.33
N LYS A 204 -12.79 -14.44 -14.40
CA LYS A 204 -11.38 -14.84 -14.24
C LYS A 204 -10.81 -14.20 -12.97
N PRO A 205 -10.70 -14.95 -11.86
CA PRO A 205 -10.20 -14.45 -10.61
C PRO A 205 -8.84 -13.76 -10.73
N ILE A 206 -8.64 -12.65 -10.00
CA ILE A 206 -7.38 -11.94 -9.94
C ILE A 206 -6.78 -12.14 -8.54
N VAL A 207 -5.60 -12.75 -8.48
CA VAL A 207 -4.78 -12.77 -7.27
C VAL A 207 -4.17 -11.37 -7.09
N HIS A 208 -4.16 -10.83 -5.88
CA HIS A 208 -3.56 -9.52 -5.65
C HIS A 208 -2.02 -9.60 -5.71
N GLY A 209 -1.43 -10.56 -5.03
CA GLY A 209 0.00 -10.87 -5.04
C GLY A 209 0.91 -9.89 -4.29
N ASN A 210 0.36 -8.78 -3.75
CA ASN A 210 1.13 -7.76 -3.00
C ASN A 210 0.24 -6.98 -2.02
N LEU A 211 -0.68 -7.67 -1.34
CA LEU A 211 -1.58 -7.04 -0.38
C LEU A 211 -0.81 -6.59 0.87
N LYS A 212 -0.90 -5.31 1.21
CA LYS A 212 -0.25 -4.67 2.37
C LYS A 212 -0.92 -3.34 2.69
N THR A 213 -0.73 -2.81 3.87
CA THR A 213 -1.37 -1.56 4.33
C THR A 213 -1.03 -0.34 3.47
N SER A 214 0.15 -0.30 2.85
CA SER A 214 0.51 0.77 1.91
C SER A 214 -0.23 0.70 0.56
N ASN A 215 -0.82 -0.44 0.21
CA ASN A 215 -1.63 -0.65 -0.99
C ASN A 215 -3.15 -0.62 -0.70
N ILE A 216 -3.55 -0.20 0.48
CA ILE A 216 -4.92 0.07 0.87
C ILE A 216 -5.05 1.57 1.04
N LEU A 217 -5.77 2.23 0.12
CA LEU A 217 -5.97 3.67 0.09
C LEU A 217 -7.26 4.03 0.81
N LEU A 218 -7.29 5.22 1.41
CA LEU A 218 -8.47 5.76 2.09
C LEU A 218 -9.00 6.94 1.29
N ASP A 219 -10.30 7.02 1.13
CA ASP A 219 -10.96 8.20 0.58
C ASP A 219 -11.32 9.22 1.71
N ALA A 220 -11.90 10.35 1.33
CA ALA A 220 -12.25 11.41 2.28
C ALA A 220 -13.29 10.97 3.34
N SER A 221 -14.03 9.89 3.10
CA SER A 221 -15.01 9.30 4.01
C SER A 221 -14.45 8.16 4.85
N PHE A 222 -13.13 7.92 4.78
CA PHE A 222 -12.46 6.77 5.37
C PHE A 222 -13.03 5.43 4.88
N GLU A 223 -13.51 5.39 3.63
CA GLU A 223 -13.76 4.14 2.93
C GLU A 223 -12.47 3.63 2.31
N CYS A 224 -12.19 2.35 2.47
CA CYS A 224 -10.96 1.78 1.95
C CYS A 224 -11.11 1.28 0.51
N ARG A 225 -10.01 1.39 -0.24
CA ARG A 225 -9.88 0.88 -1.60
C ARG A 225 -8.55 0.18 -1.79
N ILE A 226 -8.59 -1.08 -2.15
CA ILE A 226 -7.36 -1.85 -2.45
C ILE A 226 -6.82 -1.39 -3.79
N SER A 227 -5.55 -1.03 -3.83
CA SER A 227 -4.79 -0.67 -5.03
C SER A 227 -3.82 -1.78 -5.42
N ASP A 228 -3.21 -1.67 -6.60
CA ASP A 228 -2.12 -2.53 -7.09
C ASP A 228 -2.50 -3.99 -7.35
N TYR A 229 -3.79 -4.34 -7.29
CA TYR A 229 -4.24 -5.67 -7.68
C TYR A 229 -3.98 -5.92 -9.18
N GLY A 230 -3.59 -7.12 -9.51
CA GLY A 230 -3.28 -7.51 -10.89
C GLY A 230 -2.01 -6.89 -11.47
N LEU A 231 -1.23 -6.10 -10.69
CA LEU A 231 0.03 -5.51 -11.17
C LEU A 231 1.00 -6.59 -11.65
N TYR A 232 1.01 -7.76 -11.01
CA TYR A 232 1.85 -8.90 -11.40
C TYR A 232 1.58 -9.36 -12.84
N LEU A 233 0.36 -9.18 -13.37
CA LEU A 233 0.01 -9.51 -14.76
C LEU A 233 0.72 -8.62 -15.79
N LEU A 234 1.24 -7.48 -15.35
CA LEU A 234 1.97 -6.51 -16.17
C LEU A 234 3.49 -6.64 -16.00
N LEU A 235 3.94 -7.47 -15.06
CA LEU A 235 5.35 -7.71 -14.76
C LEU A 235 5.83 -9.02 -15.38
N ASN A 236 7.04 -9.00 -15.94
CA ASN A 236 7.72 -10.22 -16.32
C ASN A 236 8.18 -10.99 -15.05
N THR A 237 8.73 -12.17 -15.22
CA THR A 237 9.15 -13.05 -14.11
C THR A 237 10.12 -12.36 -13.16
N GLY A 238 11.06 -11.55 -13.68
CA GLY A 238 12.01 -10.78 -12.86
C GLY A 238 11.33 -9.70 -12.03
N GLY A 239 10.47 -8.88 -12.66
CA GLY A 239 9.73 -7.83 -11.98
C GLY A 239 8.74 -8.37 -10.93
N ALA A 240 8.08 -9.49 -11.23
CA ALA A 240 7.20 -10.16 -10.27
C ALA A 240 7.99 -10.71 -9.07
N HIS A 241 9.15 -11.30 -9.31
CA HIS A 241 10.03 -11.76 -8.23
C HIS A 241 10.50 -10.62 -7.33
N GLU A 242 10.97 -9.51 -7.91
CA GLU A 242 11.37 -8.32 -7.15
C GLU A 242 10.22 -7.75 -6.29
N MET A 243 9.00 -7.76 -6.83
CA MET A 243 7.82 -7.33 -6.09
C MET A 243 7.55 -8.24 -4.88
N LEU A 244 7.65 -9.56 -5.05
CA LEU A 244 7.49 -10.54 -3.96
C LEU A 244 8.58 -10.42 -2.89
N GLU A 245 9.84 -10.19 -3.28
CA GLU A 245 10.95 -9.98 -2.34
C GLU A 245 10.78 -8.69 -1.53
N ALA A 246 10.33 -7.61 -2.17
CA ALA A 246 9.99 -6.37 -1.46
C ALA A 246 8.84 -6.57 -0.45
N SER A 247 7.85 -7.40 -0.78
CA SER A 247 6.77 -7.79 0.13
C SER A 247 7.27 -8.66 1.29
N ALA A 248 8.24 -9.55 1.03
CA ALA A 248 8.90 -10.36 2.05
C ALA A 248 9.66 -9.50 3.06
N ALA A 249 10.46 -8.55 2.59
CA ALA A 249 11.20 -7.63 3.43
C ALA A 249 10.29 -6.79 4.35
N GLN A 250 9.04 -6.58 3.96
CA GLN A 250 8.00 -5.90 4.75
C GLN A 250 7.15 -6.85 5.60
N GLY A 251 7.39 -8.17 5.55
CA GLY A 251 6.72 -9.15 6.39
C GLY A 251 5.34 -9.62 5.91
N TYR A 252 4.91 -9.31 4.67
CA TYR A 252 3.59 -9.71 4.16
C TYR A 252 3.60 -10.97 3.30
N LYS A 253 4.77 -11.48 2.91
CA LYS A 253 4.90 -12.64 2.02
C LYS A 253 4.54 -13.93 2.75
N ALA A 254 3.66 -14.72 2.15
CA ALA A 254 3.30 -16.02 2.67
C ALA A 254 4.47 -17.02 2.62
N PRO A 255 4.59 -17.93 3.59
CA PRO A 255 5.76 -18.82 3.73
C PRO A 255 5.97 -19.75 2.54
N GLU A 256 4.91 -20.23 1.88
CA GLU A 256 4.99 -21.07 0.72
C GLU A 256 5.65 -20.38 -0.49
N LEU A 257 5.55 -19.05 -0.57
CA LEU A 257 6.13 -18.28 -1.67
C LEU A 257 7.66 -18.19 -1.64
N VAL A 258 8.30 -18.72 -0.60
CA VAL A 258 9.75 -18.93 -0.57
C VAL A 258 10.16 -19.97 -1.63
N LYS A 259 9.30 -20.98 -1.84
CA LYS A 259 9.52 -22.07 -2.80
C LYS A 259 8.73 -21.90 -4.10
N MET A 260 7.61 -21.19 -4.05
CA MET A 260 6.74 -20.90 -5.19
C MET A 260 7.02 -19.52 -5.74
N ARG A 261 7.00 -19.38 -7.07
CA ARG A 261 7.22 -18.08 -7.73
C ARG A 261 5.92 -17.29 -7.92
N ASP A 262 4.79 -17.98 -7.94
CA ASP A 262 3.50 -17.39 -8.27
C ASP A 262 2.65 -17.24 -7.01
N ALA A 263 2.13 -16.03 -6.80
CA ALA A 263 1.17 -15.76 -5.74
C ALA A 263 -0.15 -16.50 -6.00
N THR A 264 -0.82 -16.92 -4.94
CA THR A 264 -2.10 -17.62 -4.96
C THR A 264 -3.15 -16.88 -4.14
N ARG A 265 -4.41 -17.29 -4.24
CA ARG A 265 -5.49 -16.75 -3.40
C ARG A 265 -5.22 -16.99 -1.91
N GLU A 266 -4.65 -18.13 -1.59
CA GLU A 266 -4.27 -18.49 -0.21
C GLU A 266 -3.12 -17.61 0.29
N SER A 267 -2.17 -17.22 -0.58
CA SER A 267 -1.11 -16.27 -0.20
C SER A 267 -1.64 -14.85 0.03
N ASP A 268 -2.67 -14.42 -0.70
CA ASP A 268 -3.35 -13.16 -0.43
C ASP A 268 -4.09 -13.19 0.91
N VAL A 269 -4.70 -14.33 1.26
CA VAL A 269 -5.33 -14.53 2.58
C VAL A 269 -4.31 -14.40 3.71
N TYR A 270 -3.11 -14.96 3.52
CA TYR A 270 -2.03 -14.77 4.50
C TYR A 270 -1.68 -13.29 4.66
N SER A 271 -1.48 -12.58 3.56
CA SER A 271 -1.18 -11.15 3.57
C SER A 271 -2.30 -10.34 4.22
N LEU A 272 -3.58 -10.71 3.99
CA LEU A 272 -4.73 -10.12 4.70
C LEU A 272 -4.63 -10.36 6.20
N GLY A 273 -4.30 -11.57 6.64
CA GLY A 273 -4.08 -11.88 8.06
C GLY A 273 -3.04 -10.97 8.71
N VAL A 274 -1.91 -10.73 8.00
CA VAL A 274 -0.87 -9.79 8.47
C VAL A 274 -1.40 -8.37 8.57
N VAL A 275 -2.17 -7.89 7.57
CA VAL A 275 -2.82 -6.57 7.61
C VAL A 275 -3.76 -6.44 8.81
N LEU A 276 -4.58 -7.46 9.10
CA LEU A 276 -5.49 -7.47 10.25
C LEU A 276 -4.72 -7.42 11.58
N LEU A 277 -3.61 -8.16 11.70
CA LEU A 277 -2.75 -8.12 12.89
C LEU A 277 -2.07 -6.75 13.06
N GLU A 278 -1.59 -6.13 11.96
CA GLU A 278 -1.01 -4.79 11.99
C GLU A 278 -2.02 -3.73 12.45
N MET A 279 -3.27 -3.82 12.00
CA MET A 279 -4.34 -2.93 12.44
C MET A 279 -4.62 -3.06 13.94
N LEU A 280 -4.54 -4.26 14.52
CA LEU A 280 -4.71 -4.50 15.95
C LEU A 280 -3.50 -4.02 16.76
N ALA A 281 -2.30 -4.38 16.32
CA ALA A 281 -1.06 -4.09 17.04
C ALA A 281 -0.60 -2.63 16.86
N GLN A 282 -0.98 -1.99 15.76
CA GLN A 282 -0.45 -0.68 15.33
C GLN A 282 1.09 -0.67 15.25
N LYS A 283 1.65 -1.79 14.86
CA LYS A 283 3.10 -1.99 14.65
C LYS A 283 3.32 -2.57 13.27
N GLU A 284 4.37 -2.10 12.61
CA GLU A 284 4.76 -2.65 11.32
C GLU A 284 5.18 -4.13 11.44
N PRO A 285 4.86 -4.97 10.44
CA PRO A 285 5.20 -6.39 10.47
C PRO A 285 6.70 -6.66 10.59
N ALA A 286 7.53 -5.85 9.94
CA ALA A 286 8.99 -5.96 9.94
C ALA A 286 9.70 -5.10 11.00
N GLY A 287 8.95 -4.35 11.83
CA GLY A 287 9.51 -3.46 12.83
C GLY A 287 10.04 -4.20 14.06
N GLY A 288 11.35 -4.14 14.30
CA GLY A 288 11.97 -4.51 15.55
C GLY A 288 13.03 -5.61 15.45
N ASP A 289 14.24 -5.22 15.70
CA ASP A 289 15.50 -5.94 15.79
C ASP A 289 16.25 -6.16 14.47
N ASP A 290 17.43 -5.51 14.37
CA ASP A 290 18.40 -5.58 13.26
C ASP A 290 19.07 -6.97 13.11
N ARG A 291 18.52 -8.01 13.74
CA ARG A 291 18.98 -9.39 13.55
C ARG A 291 18.24 -9.99 12.37
N ALA A 292 19.00 -10.27 11.30
CA ALA A 292 18.51 -11.07 10.17
C ALA A 292 17.74 -12.29 10.70
N PRO A 293 16.47 -12.51 10.26
CA PRO A 293 15.71 -13.66 10.71
C PRO A 293 16.47 -14.94 10.35
N SER A 294 16.71 -15.80 11.35
CA SER A 294 17.27 -17.11 11.09
C SER A 294 16.33 -17.85 10.14
N SER A 295 16.87 -18.64 9.21
CA SER A 295 16.13 -19.34 8.13
C SER A 295 14.98 -20.25 8.60
N ARG A 296 14.75 -20.38 9.90
CA ARG A 296 13.64 -21.16 10.52
C ARG A 296 12.44 -20.30 10.94
N ASP A 297 12.53 -18.97 10.93
CA ASP A 297 11.53 -18.05 11.48
C ASP A 297 10.61 -17.41 10.42
N ILE A 298 10.45 -18.05 9.28
CA ILE A 298 9.83 -17.51 8.06
C ILE A 298 8.29 -17.40 8.16
N PHE A 299 7.64 -17.92 9.22
CA PHE A 299 6.19 -18.20 9.21
C PHE A 299 5.29 -17.07 9.74
N LEU A 300 5.83 -16.09 10.43
CA LEU A 300 5.13 -14.87 10.83
C LEU A 300 6.16 -13.76 10.99
N PRO A 301 5.79 -12.50 10.70
CA PRO A 301 6.66 -11.37 11.03
C PRO A 301 7.10 -11.48 12.49
N ALA A 302 8.39 -11.27 12.76
CA ALA A 302 8.97 -11.46 14.09
C ALA A 302 8.20 -10.69 15.17
N SER A 303 7.65 -9.51 14.83
CA SER A 303 6.81 -8.69 15.69
C SER A 303 5.47 -9.34 16.09
N PHE A 304 4.96 -10.30 15.30
CA PHE A 304 3.67 -10.96 15.56
C PHE A 304 3.82 -12.41 16.01
N LYS A 305 5.01 -12.99 15.88
CA LYS A 305 5.27 -14.40 16.22
C LYS A 305 4.97 -14.71 17.70
N ASN A 306 5.48 -13.88 18.59
CA ASN A 306 5.25 -14.03 20.04
C ASN A 306 3.78 -13.84 20.41
N LEU A 307 3.07 -12.96 19.68
CA LEU A 307 1.64 -12.69 19.87
C LEU A 307 0.78 -13.91 19.61
N VAL A 308 1.11 -14.62 18.54
CA VAL A 308 0.37 -15.81 18.10
C VAL A 308 0.75 -17.04 18.94
N LEU A 309 2.05 -17.22 19.25
CA LEU A 309 2.54 -18.37 20.01
C LEU A 309 2.11 -18.35 21.46
N GLU A 310 2.08 -17.20 22.10
CA GLU A 310 1.79 -17.10 23.52
C GLU A 310 0.29 -16.97 23.83
N ARG A 311 -0.58 -16.78 22.81
CA ARG A 311 -2.02 -16.49 22.96
C ARG A 311 -2.32 -15.38 23.98
N LYS A 312 -1.30 -14.60 24.33
CA LYS A 312 -1.42 -13.48 25.26
C LYS A 312 -1.85 -12.24 24.50
N ILE A 313 -3.14 -12.10 24.35
CA ILE A 313 -3.78 -10.97 23.70
C ILE A 313 -3.40 -9.65 24.38
N SER A 314 -3.15 -9.65 25.69
CA SER A 314 -2.91 -8.44 26.48
C SER A 314 -1.59 -7.74 26.18
N ASP A 315 -0.53 -8.46 25.82
CA ASP A 315 0.82 -7.89 25.66
C ASP A 315 1.12 -7.51 24.21
N ALA A 316 0.27 -7.98 23.31
CA ALA A 316 0.37 -7.91 21.87
C ALA A 316 -0.29 -6.68 21.27
N PHE A 317 -1.38 -6.26 21.86
CA PHE A 317 -2.19 -5.19 21.36
C PHE A 317 -1.80 -3.86 21.99
N ASN A 318 -2.15 -2.80 21.28
CA ASN A 318 -2.17 -1.49 21.89
C ASN A 318 -2.96 -1.58 23.22
N SER A 319 -2.30 -1.32 24.34
CA SER A 319 -2.86 -1.40 25.68
C SER A 319 -4.19 -0.66 25.84
N ASP A 320 -4.35 0.41 25.06
CA ASP A 320 -5.56 1.23 25.06
C ASP A 320 -6.73 0.54 24.34
N LEU A 321 -6.47 -0.20 23.26
CA LEU A 321 -7.49 -1.00 22.58
C LEU A 321 -8.04 -2.11 23.49
N VAL A 322 -7.16 -2.82 24.20
CA VAL A 322 -7.54 -3.87 25.16
C VAL A 322 -8.34 -3.28 26.32
N ARG A 323 -7.85 -2.17 26.89
CA ARG A 323 -8.54 -1.46 27.98
C ARG A 323 -9.92 -0.98 27.57
N GLN A 324 -10.06 -0.42 26.36
CA GLN A 324 -11.32 0.04 25.80
C GLN A 324 -12.27 -1.12 25.53
N SER A 325 -11.78 -2.22 24.94
CA SER A 325 -12.63 -3.38 24.65
C SER A 325 -13.20 -4.02 25.92
N ARG A 326 -12.44 -4.08 27.00
CA ARG A 326 -12.90 -4.51 28.32
C ARG A 326 -14.00 -3.58 28.87
N LYS A 327 -13.81 -2.27 28.79
CA LYS A 327 -14.80 -1.27 29.25
C LYS A 327 -16.11 -1.32 28.43
N SER A 328 -16.03 -1.60 27.12
CA SER A 328 -17.20 -1.62 26.21
C SER A 328 -17.82 -3.02 26.07
N GLY A 329 -17.33 -4.05 26.76
CA GLY A 329 -17.82 -5.43 26.61
C GLY A 329 -17.47 -6.11 25.29
N ASN A 330 -16.55 -5.54 24.49
CA ASN A 330 -16.16 -6.04 23.17
C ASN A 330 -15.00 -7.07 23.22
N GLU A 331 -14.61 -7.55 24.39
CA GLU A 331 -13.47 -8.45 24.55
C GLU A 331 -13.63 -9.75 23.73
N ARG A 332 -14.85 -10.32 23.70
CA ARG A 332 -15.15 -11.51 22.88
C ARG A 332 -14.97 -11.24 21.39
N LYS A 333 -15.39 -10.07 20.92
CA LYS A 333 -15.25 -9.67 19.52
C LYS A 333 -13.77 -9.44 19.15
N LEU A 334 -13.00 -8.82 20.04
CA LEU A 334 -11.56 -8.63 19.88
C LEU A 334 -10.84 -9.98 19.76
N ASN A 335 -11.18 -10.93 20.62
CA ASN A 335 -10.63 -12.29 20.59
C ASN A 335 -10.98 -13.00 19.28
N ALA A 336 -12.25 -12.96 18.85
CA ALA A 336 -12.69 -13.55 17.59
C ALA A 336 -11.99 -12.94 16.38
N PHE A 337 -11.75 -11.63 16.40
CA PHE A 337 -11.00 -10.94 15.35
C PHE A 337 -9.54 -11.42 15.30
N PHE A 338 -8.88 -11.54 16.45
CA PHE A 338 -7.52 -12.03 16.54
C PHE A 338 -7.40 -13.49 16.08
N GLU A 339 -8.30 -14.36 16.51
CA GLU A 339 -8.35 -15.75 16.05
C GLU A 339 -8.53 -15.86 14.54
N LEU A 340 -9.38 -15.02 13.96
CA LEU A 340 -9.56 -14.96 12.52
C LEU A 340 -8.28 -14.50 11.80
N ALA A 341 -7.66 -13.42 12.28
CA ALA A 341 -6.41 -12.91 11.69
C ALA A 341 -5.29 -13.97 11.76
N THR A 342 -5.21 -14.67 12.88
CA THR A 342 -4.24 -15.76 13.09
C THR A 342 -4.53 -16.97 12.18
N ALA A 343 -5.80 -17.36 12.01
CA ALA A 343 -6.19 -18.41 11.09
C ALA A 343 -5.81 -18.09 9.64
N CYS A 344 -5.95 -16.82 9.22
CA CYS A 344 -5.47 -16.37 7.92
C CYS A 344 -3.95 -16.53 7.76
N CYS A 345 -3.18 -16.36 8.83
CA CYS A 345 -1.73 -16.53 8.85
C CYS A 345 -1.26 -17.98 9.06
N SER A 346 -2.15 -18.98 8.93
CA SER A 346 -1.75 -20.40 9.03
C SER A 346 -0.57 -20.70 8.08
N PRO A 347 0.47 -21.42 8.54
CA PRO A 347 1.59 -21.85 7.69
C PRO A 347 1.14 -22.71 6.52
N SER A 348 0.11 -23.55 6.72
CA SER A 348 -0.49 -24.38 5.65
C SER A 348 -1.54 -23.59 4.89
N PRO A 349 -1.38 -23.37 3.56
CA PRO A 349 -2.38 -22.68 2.74
C PRO A 349 -3.78 -23.29 2.83
N SER A 350 -3.87 -24.62 2.89
CA SER A 350 -5.14 -25.35 2.95
C SER A 350 -5.93 -25.17 4.24
N LEU A 351 -5.28 -24.69 5.32
CA LEU A 351 -5.93 -24.42 6.60
C LEU A 351 -6.41 -22.97 6.73
N ARG A 352 -6.08 -22.10 5.76
CA ARG A 352 -6.54 -20.72 5.75
C ARG A 352 -8.00 -20.65 5.32
N PRO A 353 -8.83 -19.83 5.98
CA PRO A 353 -10.22 -19.63 5.55
C PRO A 353 -10.27 -18.97 4.16
N ASN A 354 -11.29 -19.23 3.37
CA ASN A 354 -11.51 -18.52 2.13
C ASN A 354 -12.08 -17.11 2.38
N THR A 355 -12.03 -16.23 1.36
CA THR A 355 -12.45 -14.83 1.50
C THR A 355 -13.92 -14.66 1.90
N LYS A 356 -14.82 -15.52 1.46
CA LYS A 356 -16.26 -15.49 1.83
C LYS A 356 -16.44 -15.77 3.32
N GLU A 357 -15.73 -16.76 3.84
CA GLU A 357 -15.78 -17.10 5.27
C GLU A 357 -15.16 -15.97 6.12
N ILE A 358 -14.03 -15.39 5.68
CA ILE A 358 -13.41 -14.23 6.33
C ILE A 358 -14.40 -13.06 6.39
N LEU A 359 -15.02 -12.72 5.27
CA LEU A 359 -15.97 -11.62 5.18
C LEU A 359 -17.15 -11.83 6.13
N ARG A 360 -17.76 -13.01 6.10
CA ARG A 360 -18.88 -13.37 6.99
C ARG A 360 -18.49 -13.18 8.46
N ARG A 361 -17.34 -13.70 8.88
CA ARG A 361 -16.88 -13.59 10.27
C ARG A 361 -16.56 -12.15 10.67
N LEU A 362 -15.95 -11.35 9.78
CA LEU A 362 -15.70 -9.93 10.05
C LEU A 362 -17.00 -9.13 10.18
N GLU A 363 -18.01 -9.42 9.35
CA GLU A 363 -19.33 -8.78 9.45
C GLU A 363 -20.07 -9.16 10.76
N GLU A 364 -19.91 -10.38 11.25
CA GLU A 364 -20.44 -10.81 12.56
C GLU A 364 -19.72 -10.10 13.72
N ILE A 365 -18.41 -9.94 13.66
CA ILE A 365 -17.61 -9.23 14.67
C ILE A 365 -17.97 -7.73 14.68
N ALA A 366 -18.26 -7.16 13.52
CA ALA A 366 -18.58 -5.73 13.37
C ALA A 366 -19.98 -5.33 13.87
N LYS A 367 -20.93 -6.29 13.96
CA LYS A 367 -22.27 -6.09 14.54
C LYS A 367 -22.21 -5.87 16.05
#